data_36ccedf585dabfd34390605ba403ba4d
#
_entry.id   36ccedf585dabfd34390605ba403ba4d
#
_cell.length_a   1.000
_cell.length_b   1.000
_cell.length_c   1.000
_cell.angle_alpha   90.00
_cell.angle_beta   90.00
_cell.angle_gamma   90.00
#
_symmetry.space_group_name_H-M   'P 1'
#
loop_
_entity.id
_entity.type
_entity.pdbx_description
1 polymer ?
#
loop_
_entity_poly.entity_id
_entity_poly.type
_entity_poly.pdbx_seq_one_letter_code
_entity_poly.pdbx_strand_id
1 'polypeptide(L)'
;MPLTPPQLEALRALLDRLIPVDEFPGALAAGTDQFILQLLTHACAAEAPAIAQSLTHLDAEASARHDQPFAALPTAAQDALIYDLDHNRTATPWPATFPAAAFINRLIDLTAEGFYADPANGGNRDGASWRMIGYDPLLPARPSAP
;
A
#
# COMPACT_ATOMS: atom_id res chain seq x y z
N MET A 1 15.72 -2.69 -9.36
CA MET A 1 14.38 -2.39 -8.76
C MET A 1 13.61 -3.69 -8.64
N PRO A 2 13.00 -3.97 -7.51
CA PRO A 2 12.21 -5.20 -7.35
C PRO A 2 10.88 -5.18 -8.13
N LEU A 3 10.46 -4.02 -8.63
CA LEU A 3 9.24 -3.82 -9.39
C LEU A 3 9.53 -3.21 -10.76
N THR A 4 8.77 -3.66 -11.77
CA THR A 4 8.75 -3.01 -13.09
C THR A 4 7.98 -1.68 -13.03
N PRO A 5 8.15 -0.77 -14.03
CA PRO A 5 7.38 0.47 -14.06
C PRO A 5 5.85 0.28 -13.95
N PRO A 6 5.19 -0.64 -14.67
CA PRO A 6 3.75 -0.87 -14.47
C PRO A 6 3.39 -1.36 -13.07
N GLN A 7 4.20 -2.24 -12.49
CA GLN A 7 3.99 -2.71 -11.11
C GLN A 7 4.13 -1.57 -10.10
N LEU A 8 5.09 -0.67 -10.31
CA LEU A 8 5.28 0.49 -9.45
C LEU A 8 4.10 1.47 -9.55
N GLU A 9 3.57 1.70 -10.75
CA GLU A 9 2.36 2.52 -10.94
C GLU A 9 1.16 1.90 -10.22
N ALA A 10 0.96 0.59 -10.35
CA ALA A 10 -0.10 -0.12 -9.66
C ALA A 10 0.05 -0.02 -8.13
N LEU A 11 1.28 -0.19 -7.61
CA LEU A 11 1.56 -0.03 -6.18
C LEU A 11 1.19 1.36 -5.70
N ARG A 12 1.66 2.40 -6.38
CA ARG A 12 1.37 3.80 -6.01
C ARG A 12 -0.12 4.10 -6.01
N ALA A 13 -0.83 3.66 -7.03
CA ALA A 13 -2.29 3.84 -7.10
C ALA A 13 -2.99 3.11 -5.95
N LEU A 14 -2.55 1.90 -5.59
CA LEU A 14 -3.10 1.14 -4.48
C LEU A 14 -2.85 1.87 -3.14
N LEU A 15 -1.64 2.34 -2.89
CA LEU A 15 -1.30 3.08 -1.68
C LEU A 15 -2.14 4.36 -1.53
N ASP A 16 -2.39 5.05 -2.62
CA ASP A 16 -3.21 6.26 -2.63
C ASP A 16 -4.68 5.97 -2.27
N ARG A 17 -5.16 4.75 -2.55
CA ARG A 17 -6.50 4.34 -2.13
C ARG A 17 -6.55 3.81 -0.70
N LEU A 18 -5.48 3.20 -0.20
CA LEU A 18 -5.43 2.69 1.17
C LEU A 18 -5.32 3.82 2.21
N ILE A 19 -4.46 4.81 1.96
CA ILE A 19 -4.35 6.02 2.78
C ILE A 19 -4.31 7.23 1.84
N PRO A 20 -5.48 7.74 1.43
CA PRO A 20 -5.55 8.89 0.53
C PRO A 20 -5.20 10.20 1.22
N VAL A 21 -4.88 11.22 0.42
CA VAL A 21 -4.73 12.59 0.93
C VAL A 21 -6.09 13.15 1.35
N ASP A 22 -6.13 13.81 2.51
CA ASP A 22 -7.28 14.57 3.02
C ASP A 22 -6.78 15.90 3.59
N GLU A 23 -7.09 16.24 4.84
CA GLU A 23 -6.49 17.41 5.55
C GLU A 23 -4.99 17.20 5.80
N PHE A 24 -4.51 15.95 5.76
CA PHE A 24 -3.13 15.55 5.98
C PHE A 24 -2.59 14.82 4.74
N PRO A 25 -1.25 14.77 4.57
CA PRO A 25 -0.64 13.98 3.50
C PRO A 25 -1.05 12.52 3.57
N GLY A 26 -1.34 11.91 2.41
CA GLY A 26 -1.58 10.48 2.30
C GLY A 26 -0.28 9.67 2.23
N ALA A 27 -0.41 8.36 1.96
CA ALA A 27 0.72 7.44 1.93
C ALA A 27 1.81 7.86 0.93
N LEU A 28 1.44 8.30 -0.28
CA LEU A 28 2.42 8.69 -1.29
C LEU A 28 3.23 9.92 -0.86
N ALA A 29 2.56 10.96 -0.37
CA ALA A 29 3.24 12.18 0.10
C ALA A 29 4.15 11.88 1.30
N ALA A 30 3.79 10.90 2.13
CA ALA A 30 4.60 10.44 3.26
C ALA A 30 5.79 9.55 2.84
N GLY A 31 5.91 9.20 1.56
CA GLY A 31 7.01 8.37 1.06
C GLY A 31 6.85 6.88 1.35
N THR A 32 5.64 6.40 1.58
CA THR A 32 5.37 5.00 1.91
C THR A 32 5.76 4.06 0.78
N ASP A 33 5.64 4.48 -0.49
CA ASP A 33 6.11 3.71 -1.63
C ASP A 33 7.62 3.46 -1.57
N GLN A 34 8.41 4.45 -1.22
CA GLN A 34 9.87 4.33 -1.06
C GLN A 34 10.22 3.39 0.10
N PHE A 35 9.51 3.50 1.21
CA PHE A 35 9.68 2.59 2.34
C PHE A 35 9.43 1.13 1.93
N ILE A 36 8.33 0.85 1.24
CA ILE A 36 7.99 -0.51 0.78
C ILE A 36 9.05 -1.02 -0.21
N LEU A 37 9.50 -0.19 -1.15
CA LEU A 37 10.56 -0.58 -2.09
C LEU A 37 11.86 -0.96 -1.37
N GLN A 38 12.23 -0.24 -0.33
CA GLN A 38 13.39 -0.59 0.50
C GLN A 38 13.19 -1.92 1.23
N LEU A 39 12.00 -2.16 1.80
CA LEU A 39 11.69 -3.43 2.43
C LEU A 39 11.80 -4.60 1.45
N LEU A 40 11.25 -4.46 0.25
CA LEU A 40 11.29 -5.48 -0.79
C LEU A 40 12.69 -5.72 -1.36
N THR A 41 13.59 -4.76 -1.19
CA THR A 41 14.99 -4.90 -1.60
C THR A 41 15.84 -5.55 -0.50
N HIS A 42 15.46 -5.40 0.76
CA HIS A 42 16.26 -5.81 1.93
C HIS A 42 15.52 -6.80 2.85
N ALA A 43 14.84 -6.28 3.86
CA ALA A 43 14.26 -7.12 4.93
C ALA A 43 13.16 -8.07 4.44
N CYS A 44 12.39 -7.68 3.43
CA CYS A 44 11.31 -8.47 2.85
C CYS A 44 11.63 -8.95 1.43
N ALA A 45 12.91 -9.10 1.09
CA ALA A 45 13.32 -9.49 -0.26
C ALA A 45 12.72 -10.85 -0.70
N ALA A 46 12.48 -11.75 0.23
CA ALA A 46 11.86 -13.04 -0.06
C ALA A 46 10.39 -12.91 -0.51
N GLU A 47 9.70 -11.84 -0.10
CA GLU A 47 8.31 -11.57 -0.49
C GLU A 47 8.20 -10.82 -1.83
N ALA A 48 9.28 -10.20 -2.28
CA ALA A 48 9.26 -9.33 -3.45
C ALA A 48 8.68 -9.98 -4.71
N PRO A 49 9.05 -11.22 -5.08
CA PRO A 49 8.47 -11.86 -6.27
C PRO A 49 6.95 -12.06 -6.16
N ALA A 50 6.44 -12.48 -5.01
CA ALA A 50 5.01 -12.69 -4.81
C ALA A 50 4.23 -11.37 -4.87
N ILE A 51 4.75 -10.32 -4.27
CA ILE A 51 4.13 -8.98 -4.32
C ILE A 51 4.17 -8.42 -5.74
N ALA A 52 5.31 -8.51 -6.42
CA ALA A 52 5.43 -8.08 -7.82
C ALA A 52 4.42 -8.79 -8.72
N GLN A 53 4.30 -10.10 -8.59
CA GLN A 53 3.35 -10.91 -9.35
C GLN A 53 1.90 -10.52 -9.03
N SER A 54 1.60 -10.24 -7.76
CA SER A 54 0.26 -9.81 -7.35
C SER A 54 -0.11 -8.44 -7.89
N LEU A 55 0.83 -7.52 -8.03
CA LEU A 55 0.60 -6.23 -8.70
C LEU A 55 0.27 -6.43 -10.19
N THR A 56 0.90 -7.39 -10.84
CA THR A 56 0.52 -7.79 -12.21
C THR A 56 -0.89 -8.40 -12.25
N HIS A 57 -1.26 -9.23 -11.27
CA HIS A 57 -2.62 -9.75 -11.15
C HIS A 57 -3.65 -8.65 -10.88
N LEU A 58 -3.30 -7.62 -10.12
CA LEU A 58 -4.16 -6.45 -9.89
C LEU A 58 -4.49 -5.74 -11.20
N ASP A 59 -3.50 -5.51 -12.05
CA ASP A 59 -3.71 -4.94 -13.39
C ASP A 59 -4.52 -5.87 -14.29
N ALA A 60 -4.32 -7.18 -14.21
CA ALA A 60 -5.12 -8.16 -14.95
C ALA A 60 -6.61 -8.13 -14.55
N GLU A 61 -6.89 -8.00 -13.25
CA GLU A 61 -8.26 -7.82 -12.74
C GLU A 61 -8.90 -6.54 -13.28
N ALA A 62 -8.17 -5.42 -13.20
CA ALA A 62 -8.63 -4.14 -13.72
C ALA A 62 -8.92 -4.22 -15.21
N SER A 63 -8.04 -4.84 -15.99
CA SER A 63 -8.20 -5.01 -17.43
C SER A 63 -9.37 -5.92 -17.78
N ALA A 64 -9.58 -7.00 -17.04
CA ALA A 64 -10.70 -7.92 -17.26
C ALA A 64 -12.06 -7.25 -17.02
N ARG A 65 -12.13 -6.31 -16.07
CA ARG A 65 -13.37 -5.65 -15.67
C ARG A 65 -13.62 -4.33 -16.43
N HIS A 66 -12.57 -3.59 -16.76
CA HIS A 66 -12.66 -2.21 -17.24
C HIS A 66 -11.80 -1.92 -18.47
N ASP A 67 -11.08 -2.91 -18.99
CA ASP A 67 -10.18 -2.77 -20.14
C ASP A 67 -9.08 -1.69 -19.95
N GLN A 68 -8.65 -1.48 -18.69
CA GLN A 68 -7.63 -0.51 -18.29
C GLN A 68 -6.81 -1.05 -17.14
N PRO A 69 -5.54 -0.62 -16.96
CA PRO A 69 -4.77 -0.95 -15.78
C PRO A 69 -5.36 -0.27 -14.54
N PHE A 70 -5.08 -0.82 -13.38
CA PHE A 70 -5.62 -0.33 -12.11
C PHE A 70 -5.38 1.17 -11.89
N ALA A 71 -4.17 1.65 -12.17
CA ALA A 71 -3.82 3.06 -11.97
C ALA A 71 -4.64 4.02 -12.84
N ALA A 72 -5.20 3.56 -13.97
CA ALA A 72 -6.00 4.38 -14.87
C ALA A 72 -7.49 4.41 -14.50
N LEU A 73 -7.93 3.58 -13.56
CA LEU A 73 -9.34 3.51 -13.16
C LEU A 73 -9.75 4.75 -12.35
N PRO A 74 -11.02 5.18 -12.44
CA PRO A 74 -11.58 6.14 -11.49
C PRO A 74 -11.49 5.62 -10.06
N THR A 75 -11.38 6.52 -9.08
CA THR A 75 -11.20 6.14 -7.67
C THR A 75 -12.31 5.22 -7.15
N ALA A 76 -13.56 5.45 -7.54
CA ALA A 76 -14.67 4.58 -7.14
C ALA A 76 -14.51 3.14 -7.66
N ALA A 77 -14.01 2.97 -8.89
CA ALA A 77 -13.74 1.65 -9.45
C ALA A 77 -12.53 0.98 -8.79
N GLN A 78 -11.51 1.75 -8.44
CA GLN A 78 -10.36 1.26 -7.67
C GLN A 78 -10.80 0.75 -6.30
N ASP A 79 -11.60 1.52 -5.58
CA ASP A 79 -12.10 1.15 -4.25
C ASP A 79 -12.99 -0.11 -4.30
N ALA A 80 -13.87 -0.21 -5.30
CA ALA A 80 -14.71 -1.39 -5.49
C ALA A 80 -13.87 -2.64 -5.79
N LEU A 81 -12.83 -2.50 -6.60
CA LEU A 81 -11.93 -3.61 -6.92
C LEU A 81 -11.14 -4.06 -5.68
N ILE A 82 -10.61 -3.14 -4.89
CA ILE A 82 -9.92 -3.47 -3.63
C ILE A 82 -10.86 -4.23 -2.69
N TYR A 83 -12.10 -3.76 -2.55
CA TYR A 83 -13.11 -4.42 -1.73
C TYR A 83 -13.36 -5.86 -2.19
N ASP A 84 -13.53 -6.07 -3.49
CA ASP A 84 -13.76 -7.40 -4.04
C ASP A 84 -12.55 -8.33 -3.82
N LEU A 85 -11.34 -7.84 -4.05
CA LEU A 85 -10.11 -8.62 -3.85
C LEU A 85 -9.91 -8.99 -2.37
N ASP A 86 -10.24 -8.09 -1.46
CA ASP A 86 -10.20 -8.35 -0.01
C ASP A 86 -11.16 -9.48 0.41
N HIS A 87 -12.19 -9.75 -0.39
CA HIS A 87 -13.13 -10.83 -0.21
C HIS A 87 -12.89 -12.03 -1.15
N ASN A 88 -11.73 -12.09 -1.81
CA ASN A 88 -11.40 -13.11 -2.82
C ASN A 88 -12.43 -13.22 -3.97
N ARG A 89 -13.08 -12.11 -4.33
CA ARG A 89 -13.97 -12.03 -5.49
C ARG A 89 -13.16 -11.60 -6.70
N THR A 90 -12.65 -12.58 -7.43
CA THR A 90 -11.73 -12.37 -8.55
C THR A 90 -12.36 -12.79 -9.88
N ALA A 91 -12.06 -12.06 -10.94
CA ALA A 91 -12.43 -12.40 -12.32
C ALA A 91 -11.29 -13.15 -13.04
N THR A 92 -10.10 -13.15 -12.48
CA THR A 92 -8.89 -13.79 -13.00
C THR A 92 -8.32 -14.76 -11.99
N PRO A 93 -7.48 -15.74 -12.43
CA PRO A 93 -6.85 -16.68 -11.50
C PRO A 93 -5.83 -15.98 -10.60
N TRP A 94 -5.83 -16.36 -9.32
CA TRP A 94 -4.82 -15.97 -8.34
C TRP A 94 -4.18 -17.22 -7.73
N PRO A 95 -2.90 -17.18 -7.32
CA PRO A 95 -2.24 -18.30 -6.69
C PRO A 95 -2.93 -18.71 -5.38
N ALA A 96 -3.13 -20.02 -5.17
CA ALA A 96 -3.68 -20.53 -3.90
C ALA A 96 -2.76 -20.25 -2.72
N THR A 97 -1.45 -20.15 -2.96
CA THR A 97 -0.43 -19.85 -1.95
C THR A 97 -0.39 -18.38 -1.56
N PHE A 98 -0.93 -17.50 -2.41
CA PHE A 98 -1.03 -16.05 -2.13
C PHE A 98 -2.29 -15.49 -2.82
N PRO A 99 -3.49 -15.79 -2.28
CA PRO A 99 -4.73 -15.33 -2.88
C PRO A 99 -4.91 -13.80 -2.77
N ALA A 100 -5.86 -13.26 -3.50
CA ALA A 100 -6.09 -11.82 -3.60
C ALA A 100 -6.27 -11.15 -2.21
N ALA A 101 -7.08 -11.74 -1.33
CA ALA A 101 -7.27 -11.21 0.02
C ALA A 101 -5.98 -11.16 0.82
N ALA A 102 -5.12 -12.17 0.72
CA ALA A 102 -3.83 -12.19 1.40
C ALA A 102 -2.91 -11.07 0.89
N PHE A 103 -2.90 -10.83 -0.43
CA PHE A 103 -2.17 -9.71 -1.02
C PHE A 103 -2.65 -8.36 -0.50
N ILE A 104 -3.96 -8.11 -0.54
CA ILE A 104 -4.53 -6.84 -0.06
C ILE A 104 -4.21 -6.64 1.42
N ASN A 105 -4.38 -7.65 2.27
CA ASN A 105 -4.07 -7.54 3.70
C ASN A 105 -2.58 -7.31 3.95
N ARG A 106 -1.70 -7.94 3.17
CA ARG A 106 -0.26 -7.69 3.29
C ARG A 106 0.09 -6.26 2.91
N LEU A 107 -0.52 -5.72 1.85
CA LEU A 107 -0.30 -4.33 1.45
C LEU A 107 -0.85 -3.34 2.46
N ILE A 108 -1.97 -3.64 3.11
CA ILE A 108 -2.50 -2.82 4.22
C ILE A 108 -1.47 -2.78 5.35
N ASP A 109 -0.91 -3.91 5.75
CA ASP A 109 0.09 -3.98 6.81
C ASP A 109 1.37 -3.21 6.46
N LEU A 110 1.91 -3.40 5.25
CA LEU A 110 3.10 -2.69 4.78
C LEU A 110 2.86 -1.19 4.66
N THR A 111 1.68 -0.79 4.23
CA THR A 111 1.29 0.62 4.09
C THR A 111 1.20 1.29 5.46
N ALA A 112 0.57 0.65 6.44
CA ALA A 112 0.49 1.15 7.80
C ALA A 112 1.88 1.24 8.44
N GLU A 113 2.71 0.21 8.27
CA GLU A 113 4.08 0.18 8.77
C GLU A 113 4.89 1.36 8.23
N GLY A 114 4.85 1.61 6.92
CA GLY A 114 5.58 2.71 6.30
C GLY A 114 5.01 4.07 6.63
N PHE A 115 3.69 4.20 6.69
CA PHE A 115 3.02 5.47 6.98
C PHE A 115 3.27 5.95 8.41
N TYR A 116 3.34 5.03 9.39
CA TYR A 116 3.56 5.33 10.79
C TYR A 116 5.00 5.08 11.26
N ALA A 117 5.91 4.75 10.36
CA ALA A 117 7.31 4.48 10.68
C ALA A 117 8.02 5.72 11.25
N ASP A 118 9.16 5.50 11.91
CA ASP A 118 10.10 6.58 12.19
C ASP A 118 10.57 7.18 10.85
N PRO A 119 10.50 8.51 10.65
CA PRO A 119 10.96 9.14 9.41
C PRO A 119 12.38 8.78 9.00
N ALA A 120 13.25 8.43 9.94
CA ALA A 120 14.61 7.97 9.67
C ALA A 120 14.65 6.67 8.85
N ASN A 121 13.56 5.88 8.83
CA ASN A 121 13.45 4.62 8.10
C ASN A 121 12.94 4.79 6.65
N GLY A 122 12.77 6.01 6.17
CA GLY A 122 12.41 6.33 4.78
C GLY A 122 10.92 6.48 4.50
N GLY A 123 10.06 6.06 5.39
CA GLY A 123 8.62 6.34 5.35
C GLY A 123 8.25 7.51 6.26
N ASN A 124 6.93 7.80 6.40
CA ASN A 124 6.41 8.85 7.29
C ASN A 124 7.16 10.19 7.10
N ARG A 125 7.32 10.60 5.84
CA ARG A 125 8.13 11.77 5.46
C ARG A 125 7.72 13.00 6.25
N ASP A 126 8.69 13.71 6.82
CA ASP A 126 8.50 14.90 7.67
C ASP A 126 7.59 14.65 8.88
N GLY A 127 7.46 13.40 9.31
CA GLY A 127 6.59 13.03 10.42
C GLY A 127 5.11 13.25 10.13
N ALA A 128 4.68 13.08 8.88
CA ALA A 128 3.32 13.40 8.42
C ALA A 128 2.24 12.70 9.25
N SER A 129 2.38 11.40 9.52
CA SER A 129 1.42 10.65 10.33
C SER A 129 1.49 11.05 11.80
N TRP A 130 2.67 11.32 12.31
CA TRP A 130 2.86 11.78 13.70
C TRP A 130 2.17 13.12 13.94
N ARG A 131 2.30 14.06 12.99
CA ARG A 131 1.58 15.34 13.06
C ARG A 131 0.06 15.15 13.02
N MET A 132 -0.40 14.24 12.18
CA MET A 132 -1.82 13.92 12.04
C MET A 132 -2.43 13.42 13.37
N ILE A 133 -1.73 12.58 14.11
CA ILE A 133 -2.19 12.01 15.38
C ILE A 133 -1.73 12.79 16.61
N GLY A 134 -0.96 13.87 16.41
CA GLY A 134 -0.44 14.69 17.51
C GLY A 134 0.69 14.03 18.31
N TYR A 135 1.39 13.05 17.73
CA TYR A 135 2.52 12.39 18.36
C TYR A 135 3.79 13.23 18.21
N ASP A 136 4.51 13.43 19.29
CA ASP A 136 5.84 14.05 19.30
C ASP A 136 6.79 13.15 20.12
N PRO A 137 7.84 12.58 19.47
CA PRO A 137 8.77 11.67 20.13
C PRO A 137 9.63 12.35 21.19
N LEU A 138 9.69 13.71 21.21
CA LEU A 138 10.45 14.48 22.19
C LEU A 138 9.63 14.79 23.45
N LEU A 139 8.31 14.54 23.43
CA LEU A 139 7.46 14.71 24.59
C LEU A 139 7.30 13.39 25.34
N PRO A 140 7.23 13.44 26.69
CA PRO A 140 6.94 12.24 27.46
C PRO A 140 5.56 11.68 27.11
N ALA A 141 5.42 10.35 27.23
CA ALA A 141 4.13 9.70 27.03
C ALA A 141 3.09 10.32 27.98
N ARG A 142 1.86 10.55 27.44
CA ARG A 142 0.76 11.03 28.27
C ARG A 142 0.45 9.98 29.34
N PRO A 143 0.25 10.38 30.60
CA PRO A 143 -0.21 9.45 31.61
C PRO A 143 -1.57 8.89 31.19
N SER A 144 -1.78 7.58 31.47
CA SER A 144 -3.09 6.95 31.25
C SER A 144 -4.15 7.72 32.03
N ALA A 145 -5.32 7.93 31.44
CA ALA A 145 -6.44 8.52 32.13
C ALA A 145 -6.81 7.66 33.35
N PRO A 146 -7.12 8.27 34.48
CA PRO A 146 -7.51 7.52 35.68
C PRO A 146 -8.82 6.76 35.49
#